data_1e3f493d602d3881c643d4541c9d83eb
#
_entry.id   1e3f493d602d3881c643d4541c9d83eb
#
_cell.length_a   1.000
_cell.length_b   1.000
_cell.length_c   1.000
_cell.angle_alpha   90.00
_cell.angle_beta   90.00
_cell.angle_gamma   90.00
#
_symmetry.space_group_name_H-M   'P 1'
#
loop_
_entity.id
_entity.type
_entity.pdbx_description
1 polymer ?
#
loop_
_entity_poly.entity_id
_entity_poly.type
_entity_poly.pdbx_seq_one_letter_code
_entity_poly.pdbx_strand_id
1 'polypeptide(L)'
;MLIFNKKSDLSAFLSPLINQNKSIGFVPTMGALHEGHLSLLEKSLDENDITVMSIFVNPTQFNNAEDLEKYPRTLEKDVEKMSVVSNKIIVYAPSVSDIYEGNTVSQSFEYDGLEHQMEGMHRPGHFDGVGTIVKRLFEIIQPNKAYFGEKDFQQLQIVKKLVSKHKLPVQIIGCAIFREKSGLAMSSRNERLSP
;
A
#
# COMPACT_ATOMS: atom_id res chain seq x y z
N MET A 1 -8.34 -17.73 1.36
CA MET A 1 -7.89 -16.39 0.91
C MET A 1 -8.03 -16.33 -0.61
N LEU A 2 -8.55 -15.22 -1.16
CA LEU A 2 -8.66 -15.01 -2.61
C LEU A 2 -7.50 -14.13 -3.07
N ILE A 3 -6.85 -14.51 -4.19
CA ILE A 3 -5.72 -13.77 -4.77
C ILE A 3 -6.09 -13.37 -6.20
N PHE A 4 -6.01 -12.07 -6.48
CA PHE A 4 -6.26 -11.51 -7.80
C PHE A 4 -4.97 -10.91 -8.37
N ASN A 5 -4.66 -11.24 -9.62
CA ASN A 5 -3.49 -10.72 -10.33
C ASN A 5 -3.86 -9.71 -11.42
N LYS A 6 -5.16 -9.59 -11.73
CA LYS A 6 -5.68 -8.66 -12.73
C LYS A 6 -6.69 -7.71 -12.13
N LYS A 7 -6.58 -6.43 -12.49
CA LYS A 7 -7.52 -5.39 -12.04
C LYS A 7 -8.96 -5.68 -12.48
N SER A 8 -9.15 -6.23 -13.68
CA SER A 8 -10.47 -6.61 -14.19
C SER A 8 -11.19 -7.60 -13.29
N ASP A 9 -10.46 -8.63 -12.84
CA ASP A 9 -11.02 -9.71 -12.05
C ASP A 9 -11.33 -9.25 -10.63
N LEU A 10 -10.43 -8.45 -10.04
CA LEU A 10 -10.67 -7.82 -8.73
C LEU A 10 -11.87 -6.88 -8.78
N SER A 11 -11.94 -5.99 -9.79
CA SER A 11 -13.06 -5.05 -9.92
C SER A 11 -14.39 -5.77 -10.14
N ALA A 12 -14.42 -6.84 -10.95
CA ALA A 12 -15.60 -7.66 -11.14
C ALA A 12 -16.06 -8.34 -9.84
N PHE A 13 -15.12 -8.75 -8.98
CA PHE A 13 -15.41 -9.32 -7.67
C PHE A 13 -15.92 -8.27 -6.67
N LEU A 14 -15.32 -7.08 -6.63
CA LEU A 14 -15.67 -6.03 -5.65
C LEU A 14 -16.96 -5.27 -6.02
N SER A 15 -17.27 -5.08 -7.31
CA SER A 15 -18.42 -4.29 -7.76
C SER A 15 -19.76 -4.73 -7.15
N PRO A 16 -20.13 -6.03 -7.09
CA PRO A 16 -21.37 -6.44 -6.43
C PRO A 16 -21.40 -6.13 -4.93
N LEU A 17 -20.24 -6.19 -4.25
CA LEU A 17 -20.12 -5.91 -2.83
C LEU A 17 -20.28 -4.41 -2.55
N ILE A 18 -19.69 -3.57 -3.38
CA ILE A 18 -19.86 -2.10 -3.33
C ILE A 18 -21.34 -1.73 -3.54
N ASN A 19 -22.00 -2.34 -4.52
CA ASN A 19 -23.43 -2.11 -4.79
C ASN A 19 -24.34 -2.54 -3.64
N GLN A 20 -23.88 -3.48 -2.80
CA GLN A 20 -24.53 -3.90 -1.55
C GLN A 20 -24.16 -2.99 -0.36
N ASN A 21 -23.47 -1.88 -0.59
CA ASN A 21 -22.97 -0.97 0.44
C ASN A 21 -22.02 -1.62 1.46
N LYS A 22 -21.29 -2.68 1.06
CA LYS A 22 -20.25 -3.26 1.90
C LYS A 22 -19.07 -2.31 2.01
N SER A 23 -18.60 -2.07 3.23
CA SER A 23 -17.42 -1.26 3.48
C SER A 23 -16.14 -2.01 3.11
N ILE A 24 -15.23 -1.34 2.40
CA ILE A 24 -13.94 -1.88 1.98
C ILE A 24 -12.82 -1.14 2.71
N GLY A 25 -12.03 -1.87 3.49
CA GLY A 25 -10.75 -1.44 4.02
C GLY A 25 -9.61 -1.86 3.12
N PHE A 26 -8.62 -1.01 2.95
CA PHE A 26 -7.49 -1.26 2.07
C PHE A 26 -6.14 -1.05 2.77
N VAL A 27 -5.22 -1.98 2.58
CA VAL A 27 -3.85 -1.92 3.11
C VAL A 27 -2.87 -2.03 1.94
N PRO A 28 -2.31 -0.91 1.44
CA PRO A 28 -1.30 -0.94 0.38
C PRO A 28 0.06 -1.37 0.92
N THR A 29 0.71 -2.34 0.26
CA THR A 29 2.06 -2.79 0.60
C THR A 29 2.88 -3.14 -0.63
N MET A 30 4.19 -3.26 -0.44
CA MET A 30 5.09 -3.80 -1.46
C MET A 30 5.47 -5.26 -1.21
N GLY A 31 4.84 -5.94 -0.24
CA GLY A 31 5.21 -7.27 0.21
C GLY A 31 6.33 -7.28 1.26
N ALA A 32 6.96 -8.44 1.47
CA ALA A 32 7.87 -8.71 2.58
C ALA A 32 7.24 -8.34 3.93
N LEU A 33 6.06 -8.91 4.18
CA LEU A 33 5.21 -8.56 5.32
C LEU A 33 5.87 -8.89 6.65
N HIS A 34 5.60 -8.05 7.64
CA HIS A 34 6.00 -8.21 9.03
C HIS A 34 4.84 -7.80 9.95
N GLU A 35 4.97 -7.99 11.27
CA GLU A 35 3.91 -7.72 12.25
C GLU A 35 3.32 -6.30 12.14
N GLY A 36 4.14 -5.31 11.78
CA GLY A 36 3.64 -3.97 11.51
C GLY A 36 2.62 -3.90 10.36
N HIS A 37 2.75 -4.72 9.32
CA HIS A 37 1.76 -4.82 8.26
C HIS A 37 0.52 -5.61 8.71
N LEU A 38 0.74 -6.67 9.51
CA LEU A 38 -0.37 -7.49 10.04
C LEU A 38 -1.26 -6.68 10.97
N SER A 39 -0.69 -5.78 11.79
CA SER A 39 -1.49 -4.88 12.65
C SER A 39 -2.39 -3.93 11.85
N LEU A 40 -1.98 -3.51 10.64
CA LEU A 40 -2.85 -2.74 9.74
C LEU A 40 -4.01 -3.59 9.22
N LEU A 41 -3.74 -4.87 8.90
CA LEU A 41 -4.76 -5.82 8.45
C LEU A 41 -5.80 -6.08 9.54
N GLU A 42 -5.36 -6.36 10.77
CA GLU A 42 -6.23 -6.56 11.93
C GLU A 42 -7.17 -5.38 12.10
N LYS A 43 -6.62 -4.15 12.11
CA LYS A 43 -7.42 -2.93 12.20
C LYS A 43 -8.42 -2.79 11.04
N SER A 44 -8.02 -3.14 9.82
CA SER A 44 -8.90 -3.09 8.66
C SER A 44 -10.03 -4.11 8.77
N LEU A 45 -9.73 -5.33 9.23
CA LEU A 45 -10.71 -6.40 9.44
C LEU A 45 -11.75 -6.05 10.51
N ASP A 46 -11.33 -5.36 11.56
CA ASP A 46 -12.22 -4.94 12.66
C ASP A 46 -13.17 -3.79 12.24
N GLU A 47 -12.76 -2.97 11.29
CA GLU A 47 -13.47 -1.74 10.94
C GLU A 47 -14.25 -1.81 9.62
N ASN A 48 -14.13 -2.89 8.84
CA ASN A 48 -14.76 -3.01 7.52
C ASN A 48 -15.34 -4.40 7.27
N ASP A 49 -16.35 -4.48 6.39
CA ASP A 49 -16.92 -5.76 5.94
C ASP A 49 -15.93 -6.58 5.10
N ILE A 50 -15.11 -5.89 4.32
CA ILE A 50 -14.15 -6.47 3.36
C ILE A 50 -12.78 -5.83 3.60
N THR A 51 -11.73 -6.65 3.62
CA THR A 51 -10.35 -6.16 3.67
C THR A 51 -9.58 -6.62 2.44
N VAL A 52 -8.99 -5.65 1.73
CA VAL A 52 -8.11 -5.87 0.59
C VAL A 52 -6.69 -5.45 0.98
N MET A 53 -5.70 -6.30 0.72
CA MET A 53 -4.28 -5.92 0.79
C MET A 53 -3.68 -6.00 -0.60
N SER A 54 -2.96 -4.96 -1.03
CA SER A 54 -2.13 -5.07 -2.23
C SER A 54 -0.70 -5.47 -1.89
N ILE A 55 -0.11 -6.31 -2.76
CA ILE A 55 1.32 -6.63 -2.76
C ILE A 55 1.86 -6.26 -4.14
N PHE A 56 2.49 -5.08 -4.22
CA PHE A 56 2.98 -4.56 -5.49
C PHE A 56 4.26 -3.73 -5.30
N VAL A 57 5.37 -4.21 -5.85
CA VAL A 57 6.63 -3.47 -5.89
C VAL A 57 6.56 -2.45 -7.03
N ASN A 58 6.26 -1.20 -6.68
CA ASN A 58 6.03 -0.14 -7.64
C ASN A 58 7.34 0.42 -8.20
N PRO A 59 7.66 0.23 -9.49
CA PRO A 59 8.95 0.66 -10.04
C PRO A 59 9.13 2.19 -10.05
N THR A 60 8.05 2.97 -10.20
CA THR A 60 8.14 4.42 -10.38
C THR A 60 8.50 5.20 -9.10
N GLN A 61 8.47 4.56 -7.93
CA GLN A 61 8.87 5.19 -6.66
C GLN A 61 10.32 4.89 -6.26
N PHE A 62 11.05 4.09 -7.05
CA PHE A 62 12.46 3.77 -6.78
C PHE A 62 13.37 4.72 -7.55
N ASN A 63 14.28 5.38 -6.82
CA ASN A 63 15.31 6.24 -7.41
C ASN A 63 16.57 5.44 -7.82
N ASN A 64 16.71 4.21 -7.29
CA ASN A 64 17.84 3.32 -7.54
C ASN A 64 17.33 1.99 -8.11
N ALA A 65 17.80 1.63 -9.31
CA ALA A 65 17.45 0.39 -9.99
C ALA A 65 17.91 -0.85 -9.20
N GLU A 66 19.05 -0.79 -8.51
CA GLU A 66 19.58 -1.87 -7.69
C GLU A 66 18.68 -2.14 -6.46
N ASP A 67 18.12 -1.08 -5.81
CA ASP A 67 17.17 -1.24 -4.69
C ASP A 67 15.85 -1.86 -5.18
N LEU A 68 15.38 -1.49 -6.37
CA LEU A 68 14.22 -2.10 -7.00
C LEU A 68 14.45 -3.59 -7.32
N GLU A 69 15.61 -3.93 -7.87
CA GLU A 69 15.96 -5.31 -8.22
C GLU A 69 16.08 -6.19 -6.98
N LYS A 70 16.74 -5.69 -5.94
CA LYS A 70 16.96 -6.39 -4.66
C LYS A 70 15.76 -6.36 -3.73
N TYR A 71 14.68 -5.65 -4.08
CA TYR A 71 13.50 -5.60 -3.22
C TYR A 71 12.86 -7.00 -3.12
N PRO A 72 12.62 -7.52 -1.89
CA PRO A 72 12.15 -8.88 -1.70
C PRO A 72 10.76 -9.09 -2.32
N ARG A 73 10.60 -10.20 -3.05
CA ARG A 73 9.34 -10.64 -3.66
C ARG A 73 8.99 -11.99 -3.07
N THR A 74 8.15 -11.99 -2.04
CA THR A 74 7.90 -13.14 -1.16
C THR A 74 6.40 -13.44 -1.05
N LEU A 75 5.65 -13.39 -2.16
CA LEU A 75 4.19 -13.49 -2.16
C LEU A 75 3.67 -14.71 -1.37
N GLU A 76 4.27 -15.89 -1.56
CA GLU A 76 3.84 -17.12 -0.88
C GLU A 76 3.99 -16.99 0.64
N LYS A 77 5.15 -16.52 1.12
CA LYS A 77 5.39 -16.27 2.55
C LYS A 77 4.48 -15.17 3.11
N ASP A 78 4.18 -14.17 2.30
CA ASP A 78 3.29 -13.08 2.69
C ASP A 78 1.85 -13.60 2.84
N VAL A 79 1.40 -14.46 1.94
CA VAL A 79 0.10 -15.15 2.02
C VAL A 79 0.02 -16.06 3.25
N GLU A 80 1.06 -16.80 3.57
CA GLU A 80 1.13 -17.61 4.79
C GLU A 80 0.97 -16.75 6.04
N LYS A 81 1.71 -15.63 6.15
CA LYS A 81 1.60 -14.70 7.28
C LYS A 81 0.19 -14.12 7.41
N MET A 82 -0.42 -13.69 6.30
CA MET A 82 -1.79 -13.17 6.31
C MET A 82 -2.82 -14.23 6.72
N SER A 83 -2.61 -15.50 6.34
CA SER A 83 -3.53 -16.59 6.66
C SER A 83 -3.65 -16.86 8.16
N VAL A 84 -2.59 -16.54 8.93
CA VAL A 84 -2.59 -16.61 10.39
C VAL A 84 -3.56 -15.58 10.98
N VAL A 85 -3.65 -14.40 10.37
CA VAL A 85 -4.58 -13.34 10.79
C VAL A 85 -6.01 -13.67 10.35
N SER A 86 -6.22 -13.92 9.06
CA SER A 86 -7.55 -14.27 8.54
C SER A 86 -7.49 -14.83 7.11
N ASN A 87 -8.27 -15.87 6.85
CA ASN A 87 -8.49 -16.38 5.49
C ASN A 87 -9.51 -15.55 4.67
N LYS A 88 -10.13 -14.53 5.26
CA LYS A 88 -11.10 -13.65 4.60
C LYS A 88 -10.45 -12.48 3.86
N ILE A 89 -9.15 -12.27 4.03
CA ILE A 89 -8.39 -11.22 3.34
C ILE A 89 -8.38 -11.48 1.84
N ILE A 90 -8.61 -10.43 1.06
CA ILE A 90 -8.48 -10.43 -0.39
C ILE A 90 -7.11 -9.84 -0.72
N VAL A 91 -6.32 -10.57 -1.50
CA VAL A 91 -4.98 -10.15 -1.94
C VAL A 91 -5.04 -9.69 -3.38
N TYR A 92 -4.51 -8.49 -3.63
CA TYR A 92 -4.29 -7.99 -4.98
C TYR A 92 -2.79 -7.91 -5.26
N ALA A 93 -2.31 -8.82 -6.11
CA ALA A 93 -0.89 -8.93 -6.48
C ALA A 93 -0.72 -8.75 -8.00
N PRO A 94 -0.91 -7.52 -8.52
CA PRO A 94 -0.86 -7.26 -9.96
C PRO A 94 0.56 -7.28 -10.52
N SER A 95 0.65 -7.44 -11.84
CA SER A 95 1.87 -7.14 -12.58
C SER A 95 2.01 -5.64 -12.88
N VAL A 96 3.23 -5.19 -13.23
CA VAL A 96 3.46 -3.82 -13.67
C VAL A 96 2.64 -3.49 -14.92
N SER A 97 2.53 -4.43 -15.85
CA SER A 97 1.71 -4.26 -17.06
C SER A 97 0.22 -4.12 -16.78
N ASP A 98 -0.30 -4.80 -15.76
CA ASP A 98 -1.72 -4.67 -15.35
C ASP A 98 -2.02 -3.29 -14.76
N ILE A 99 -1.11 -2.76 -13.93
CA ILE A 99 -1.26 -1.42 -13.31
C ILE A 99 -1.03 -0.29 -14.31
N TYR A 100 0.03 -0.39 -15.11
CA TYR A 100 0.51 0.73 -15.94
C TYR A 100 0.11 0.66 -17.40
N GLU A 101 -0.48 -0.45 -17.87
CA GLU A 101 -0.99 -0.62 -19.25
C GLU A 101 0.06 -0.29 -20.32
N GLY A 102 1.31 -0.63 -20.05
CA GLY A 102 2.44 -0.40 -20.96
C GLY A 102 3.11 0.98 -20.85
N ASN A 103 2.55 1.92 -20.05
CA ASN A 103 3.16 3.24 -19.83
C ASN A 103 3.56 3.41 -18.35
N THR A 104 4.73 2.85 -17.99
CA THR A 104 5.27 2.87 -16.62
C THR A 104 5.91 4.22 -16.29
N VAL A 105 5.07 5.27 -16.20
CA VAL A 105 5.48 6.64 -15.88
C VAL A 105 4.68 7.15 -14.70
N SER A 106 5.34 7.86 -13.77
CA SER A 106 4.66 8.59 -12.70
C SER A 106 3.99 9.86 -13.23
N GLN A 107 2.82 10.16 -12.66
CA GLN A 107 2.21 11.47 -12.79
C GLN A 107 2.93 12.45 -11.86
N SER A 108 2.97 13.71 -12.23
CA SER A 108 3.44 14.76 -11.32
C SER A 108 2.29 15.27 -10.44
N PHE A 109 2.58 15.48 -9.17
CA PHE A 109 1.63 15.97 -8.18
C PHE A 109 2.26 17.11 -7.37
N GLU A 110 1.41 18.01 -6.90
CA GLU A 110 1.78 19.06 -5.97
C GLU A 110 1.20 18.75 -4.58
N TYR A 111 2.07 18.68 -3.58
CA TYR A 111 1.70 18.41 -2.19
C TYR A 111 1.96 19.61 -1.27
N ASP A 112 1.90 20.82 -1.80
CA ASP A 112 2.15 22.10 -1.12
C ASP A 112 3.56 22.18 -0.49
N GLY A 113 4.56 21.61 -1.21
CA GLY A 113 5.96 21.61 -0.81
C GLY A 113 6.36 20.47 0.13
N LEU A 114 5.43 19.62 0.56
CA LEU A 114 5.75 18.44 1.38
C LEU A 114 6.71 17.50 0.65
N GLU A 115 6.58 17.38 -0.67
CA GLU A 115 7.41 16.53 -1.55
C GLU A 115 8.88 16.94 -1.57
N HIS A 116 9.20 18.14 -1.11
CA HIS A 116 10.57 18.69 -1.10
C HIS A 116 11.21 18.69 0.30
N GLN A 117 10.52 18.14 1.31
CA GLN A 117 11.01 18.07 2.68
C GLN A 117 11.51 16.67 3.02
N MET A 118 12.23 16.52 4.14
CA MET A 118 12.63 15.24 4.74
C MET A 118 13.14 14.24 3.68
N GLU A 119 12.49 13.07 3.55
CA GLU A 119 12.83 12.03 2.58
C GLU A 119 12.72 12.53 1.13
N GLY A 120 11.71 13.34 0.82
CA GLY A 120 11.48 13.89 -0.52
C GLY A 120 12.61 14.80 -1.02
N MET A 121 13.27 15.51 -0.12
CA MET A 121 14.45 16.33 -0.44
C MET A 121 15.62 15.48 -1.00
N HIS A 122 15.74 14.23 -0.54
CA HIS A 122 16.80 13.30 -0.93
C HIS A 122 16.37 12.30 -2.01
N ARG A 123 15.08 12.27 -2.36
CA ARG A 123 14.49 11.33 -3.32
C ARG A 123 13.59 12.07 -4.32
N PRO A 124 14.14 12.89 -5.24
CA PRO A 124 13.34 13.61 -6.24
C PRO A 124 12.43 12.66 -7.03
N GLY A 125 11.15 13.01 -7.18
CA GLY A 125 10.14 12.20 -7.90
C GLY A 125 9.60 10.99 -7.15
N HIS A 126 10.15 10.64 -5.98
CA HIS A 126 9.66 9.51 -5.18
C HIS A 126 8.17 9.63 -4.86
N PHE A 127 7.72 10.78 -4.39
CA PHE A 127 6.33 10.99 -4.01
C PHE A 127 5.40 11.13 -5.21
N ASP A 128 5.89 11.49 -6.40
CA ASP A 128 5.14 11.34 -7.65
C ASP A 128 4.86 9.86 -7.95
N GLY A 129 5.86 9.00 -7.76
CA GLY A 129 5.70 7.55 -7.87
C GLY A 129 4.70 6.98 -6.86
N VAL A 130 4.82 7.39 -5.59
CA VAL A 130 3.88 6.98 -4.52
C VAL A 130 2.46 7.46 -4.82
N GLY A 131 2.29 8.73 -5.17
CA GLY A 131 0.97 9.29 -5.51
C GLY A 131 0.32 8.59 -6.70
N THR A 132 1.12 8.29 -7.72
CA THR A 132 0.65 7.59 -8.92
C THR A 132 0.08 6.22 -8.58
N ILE A 133 0.84 5.39 -7.86
CA ILE A 133 0.37 4.04 -7.54
C ILE A 133 -0.79 4.04 -6.56
N VAL A 134 -0.73 4.86 -5.51
CA VAL A 134 -1.81 4.92 -4.51
C VAL A 134 -3.12 5.37 -5.14
N LYS A 135 -3.08 6.42 -6.00
CA LYS A 135 -4.26 6.88 -6.74
C LYS A 135 -4.84 5.77 -7.61
N ARG A 136 -4.02 5.08 -8.41
CA ARG A 136 -4.47 3.94 -9.25
C ARG A 136 -5.09 2.82 -8.43
N LEU A 137 -4.49 2.45 -7.30
CA LEU A 137 -5.03 1.42 -6.41
C LEU A 137 -6.38 1.85 -5.81
N PHE A 138 -6.54 3.13 -5.45
CA PHE A 138 -7.84 3.65 -4.98
C PHE A 138 -8.90 3.62 -6.09
N GLU A 139 -8.55 3.93 -7.33
CA GLU A 139 -9.45 3.86 -8.47
C GLU A 139 -9.89 2.41 -8.79
N ILE A 140 -9.00 1.43 -8.62
CA ILE A 140 -9.29 0.01 -8.86
C ILE A 140 -10.12 -0.61 -7.74
N ILE A 141 -9.76 -0.35 -6.49
CA ILE A 141 -10.33 -1.02 -5.30
C ILE A 141 -11.55 -0.27 -4.76
N GLN A 142 -11.60 1.05 -4.93
CA GLN A 142 -12.64 1.96 -4.42
C GLN A 142 -12.88 1.79 -2.90
N PRO A 143 -11.84 1.88 -2.06
CA PRO A 143 -11.97 1.62 -0.64
C PRO A 143 -12.69 2.77 0.09
N ASN A 144 -13.43 2.45 1.16
CA ASN A 144 -13.97 3.43 2.09
C ASN A 144 -12.89 3.96 3.04
N LYS A 145 -11.98 3.08 3.48
CA LYS A 145 -10.85 3.42 4.35
C LYS A 145 -9.56 2.80 3.82
N ALA A 146 -8.45 3.52 3.95
CA ALA A 146 -7.12 2.99 3.64
C ALA A 146 -6.16 3.23 4.81
N TYR A 147 -5.39 2.18 5.18
CA TYR A 147 -4.60 2.13 6.40
C TYR A 147 -3.11 2.25 6.07
N PHE A 148 -2.45 3.20 6.74
CA PHE A 148 -1.02 3.49 6.56
C PHE A 148 -0.32 3.60 7.91
N GLY A 149 0.88 3.05 8.02
CA GLY A 149 1.68 3.17 9.23
C GLY A 149 2.24 4.59 9.44
N GLU A 150 2.16 5.11 10.66
CA GLU A 150 2.76 6.41 11.04
C GLU A 150 4.29 6.38 11.01
N LYS A 151 4.89 5.20 10.90
CA LYS A 151 6.33 5.04 10.70
C LYS A 151 6.82 5.83 9.47
N ASP A 152 6.12 5.72 8.36
CA ASP A 152 6.41 6.45 7.14
C ASP A 152 5.60 7.76 7.13
N PHE A 153 5.88 8.62 8.13
CA PHE A 153 5.07 9.80 8.45
C PHE A 153 4.88 10.74 7.26
N GLN A 154 5.95 11.04 6.54
CA GLN A 154 5.87 11.93 5.38
C GLN A 154 4.99 11.32 4.29
N GLN A 155 5.14 10.02 3.99
CA GLN A 155 4.27 9.32 3.05
C GLN A 155 2.80 9.38 3.47
N LEU A 156 2.49 9.22 4.76
CA LEU A 156 1.13 9.36 5.27
C LEU A 156 0.56 10.77 5.01
N GLN A 157 1.35 11.83 5.23
CA GLN A 157 0.92 13.21 4.96
C GLN A 157 0.73 13.46 3.44
N ILE A 158 1.63 12.95 2.62
CA ILE A 158 1.55 12.98 1.14
C ILE A 158 0.24 12.32 0.67
N VAL A 159 -0.08 11.12 1.17
CA VAL A 159 -1.32 10.42 0.79
C VAL A 159 -2.57 11.18 1.25
N LYS A 160 -2.57 11.75 2.46
CA LYS A 160 -3.67 12.62 2.93
C LYS A 160 -3.85 13.84 2.03
N LYS A 161 -2.75 14.47 1.61
CA LYS A 161 -2.77 15.61 0.70
C LYS A 161 -3.28 15.20 -0.69
N LEU A 162 -2.83 14.07 -1.23
CA LEU A 162 -3.33 13.51 -2.49
C LEU A 162 -4.86 13.35 -2.46
N VAL A 163 -5.37 12.69 -1.42
CA VAL A 163 -6.82 12.46 -1.25
C VAL A 163 -7.59 13.76 -1.19
N SER A 164 -7.12 14.73 -0.41
CA SER A 164 -7.77 16.04 -0.28
C SER A 164 -7.79 16.81 -1.59
N LYS A 165 -6.62 16.94 -2.26
CA LYS A 165 -6.51 17.72 -3.53
C LYS A 165 -7.30 17.10 -4.68
N HIS A 166 -7.33 15.77 -4.77
CA HIS A 166 -8.04 15.05 -5.82
C HIS A 166 -9.48 14.65 -5.43
N LYS A 167 -9.93 15.05 -4.23
CA LYS A 167 -11.29 14.75 -3.72
C LYS A 167 -11.64 13.26 -3.82
N LEU A 168 -10.67 12.39 -3.52
CA LEU A 168 -10.89 10.95 -3.57
C LEU A 168 -11.81 10.52 -2.42
N PRO A 169 -12.82 9.67 -2.67
CA PRO A 169 -13.81 9.29 -1.68
C PRO A 169 -13.28 8.19 -0.72
N VAL A 170 -12.11 8.41 -0.11
CA VAL A 170 -11.46 7.46 0.79
C VAL A 170 -10.99 8.17 2.05
N GLN A 171 -11.22 7.56 3.21
CA GLN A 171 -10.68 8.04 4.49
C GLN A 171 -9.31 7.43 4.74
N ILE A 172 -8.30 8.25 4.98
CA ILE A 172 -6.94 7.79 5.32
C ILE A 172 -6.78 7.64 6.82
N ILE A 173 -6.49 6.43 7.26
CA ILE A 173 -6.28 6.06 8.67
C ILE A 173 -4.79 5.90 8.93
N GLY A 174 -4.23 6.76 9.79
CA GLY A 174 -2.90 6.57 10.36
C GLY A 174 -2.95 5.52 11.47
N CYS A 175 -2.00 4.58 11.44
CA CYS A 175 -1.90 3.53 12.44
C CYS A 175 -0.58 3.66 13.19
N ALA A 176 -0.62 3.47 14.50
CA ALA A 176 0.53 3.60 15.39
C ALA A 176 1.72 2.73 14.95
N ILE A 177 2.92 3.19 15.25
CA ILE A 177 4.15 2.49 14.89
C ILE A 177 4.22 1.16 15.66
N PHE A 178 4.26 0.05 14.93
CA PHE A 178 4.57 -1.25 15.52
C PHE A 178 6.09 -1.36 15.74
N ARG A 179 6.50 -1.76 16.95
CA ARG A 179 7.90 -1.81 17.33
C ARG A 179 8.33 -3.21 17.73
N GLU A 180 9.58 -3.52 17.46
CA GLU A 180 10.25 -4.72 17.99
C GLU A 180 10.44 -4.59 19.51
N LYS A 181 10.79 -5.71 20.16
CA LYS A 181 11.08 -5.74 21.61
C LYS A 181 12.20 -4.76 22.01
N SER A 182 13.12 -4.48 21.11
CA SER A 182 14.20 -3.48 21.27
C SER A 182 13.72 -2.04 21.26
N GLY A 183 12.47 -1.77 20.85
CA GLY A 183 11.93 -0.44 20.63
C GLY A 183 12.13 0.07 19.19
N LEU A 184 12.90 -0.65 18.34
CA LEU A 184 13.09 -0.30 16.94
C LEU A 184 11.76 -0.41 16.18
N ALA A 185 11.44 0.57 15.31
CA ALA A 185 10.28 0.48 14.45
C ALA A 185 10.44 -0.68 13.46
N MET A 186 9.40 -1.52 13.33
CA MET A 186 9.44 -2.65 12.39
C MET A 186 9.55 -2.21 10.95
N SER A 187 10.42 -2.88 10.19
CA SER A 187 10.65 -2.62 8.78
C SER A 187 11.18 -3.89 8.10
N SER A 188 10.77 -4.12 6.84
CA SER A 188 11.35 -5.18 6.01
C SER A 188 12.87 -5.00 5.77
N ARG A 189 13.39 -3.79 5.98
CA ARG A 189 14.83 -3.50 5.89
C ARG A 189 15.61 -3.83 7.17
N ASN A 190 14.94 -4.12 8.28
CA ASN A 190 15.62 -4.49 9.52
C ASN A 190 16.41 -5.81 9.39
N GLU A 191 15.98 -6.72 8.49
CA GLU A 191 16.72 -7.94 8.18
C GLU A 191 18.13 -7.69 7.60
N ARG A 192 18.43 -6.47 7.17
CA ARG A 192 19.75 -6.06 6.65
C ARG A 192 20.67 -5.50 7.75
N LEU A 193 20.16 -5.31 8.96
CA LEU A 193 20.96 -4.82 10.09
C LEU A 193 21.79 -5.97 10.64
N SER A 194 23.05 -5.67 11.01
CA SER A 194 23.87 -6.59 11.82
C SER A 194 23.35 -6.64 13.26
N PRO A 195 23.56 -7.77 13.95
CA PRO A 195 23.25 -7.89 15.38
C PRO A 195 23.94 -6.83 16.23
#